data_8c9c06e4f40c761825657ee41b841dd5
#
_entry.id   8c9c06e4f40c761825657ee41b841dd5
#
_cell.length_a   1.000
_cell.length_b   1.000
_cell.length_c   1.000
_cell.angle_alpha   90.00
_cell.angle_beta   90.00
_cell.angle_gamma   90.00
#
_symmetry.space_group_name_H-M   'P 1'
#
loop_
_entity.id
_entity.type
_entity.pdbx_description
1 polymer ?
#
loop_
_entity_poly.entity_id
_entity_poly.type
_entity_poly.pdbx_seq_one_letter_code
_entity_poly.pdbx_strand_id
1 'polypeptide(L)'
;GGKSQLSGQVKFKAGGKYVLIVGGEEDKSAAYAMLGSSREGGTEGIAVVSPTSGESSAAKQCARQYEWLDKYEQIIIGMDNDEAGQKAAVEIAKVLPKEKVKIATWASKDPNLMLNEGKSKQFVRDFYAAKPLVTNGVKDSTGMRKAMKEELSAPKIPLPPHMWRLQQAMGGGIRQGRIVNVIGDTSVGKSSHVNGMVYFWVFNAPEKVCVVSLEATEGQYGLDLASLHLEKNLTWYEDGQDIIDYIEQPEVDALLDE
;
A
#
# COMPACT_ATOMS: atom_id res chain seq x y z
N GLY A 1 -36.54 16.00 -2.51
CA GLY A 1 -35.21 16.53 -2.36
C GLY A 1 -34.59 16.85 -3.69
N GLY A 2 -34.42 18.17 -4.00
CA GLY A 2 -33.82 18.61 -5.25
C GLY A 2 -32.44 18.00 -5.48
N LYS A 3 -32.13 17.65 -6.72
CA LYS A 3 -30.78 17.25 -7.14
C LYS A 3 -29.89 18.48 -6.94
N SER A 4 -29.11 18.55 -5.86
CA SER A 4 -28.20 19.66 -5.61
C SER A 4 -27.12 19.68 -6.71
N GLN A 5 -27.07 20.78 -7.45
CA GLN A 5 -26.08 20.99 -8.50
C GLN A 5 -24.68 21.24 -7.90
N LEU A 6 -23.64 20.94 -8.65
CA LEU A 6 -22.28 21.33 -8.30
C LEU A 6 -22.16 22.86 -8.39
N SER A 7 -21.37 23.44 -7.50
CA SER A 7 -21.06 24.89 -7.56
C SER A 7 -20.37 25.20 -8.90
N GLY A 8 -20.83 26.23 -9.57
CA GLY A 8 -20.36 26.61 -10.91
C GLY A 8 -21.04 25.91 -12.09
N GLN A 9 -21.73 24.81 -11.88
CA GLN A 9 -22.34 23.99 -12.96
C GLN A 9 -23.29 24.81 -13.86
N VAL A 10 -24.03 25.75 -13.30
CA VAL A 10 -25.01 26.59 -14.06
C VAL A 10 -24.33 27.50 -15.09
N LYS A 11 -23.03 27.80 -14.91
CA LYS A 11 -22.27 28.69 -15.80
C LYS A 11 -21.83 28.02 -17.09
N PHE A 12 -21.84 26.71 -17.12
CA PHE A 12 -21.30 25.94 -18.24
C PHE A 12 -22.39 25.11 -18.91
N LYS A 13 -22.43 25.20 -20.23
CA LYS A 13 -23.25 24.30 -21.05
C LYS A 13 -22.67 22.89 -20.87
N ALA A 14 -23.55 21.90 -20.67
CA ALA A 14 -23.12 20.52 -20.53
C ALA A 14 -22.43 20.02 -21.79
N GLY A 15 -21.26 19.42 -21.64
CA GLY A 15 -20.44 18.88 -22.72
C GLY A 15 -19.22 19.74 -23.05
N GLY A 16 -18.28 19.15 -23.77
CA GLY A 16 -16.99 19.75 -24.11
C GLY A 16 -15.84 18.80 -23.85
N LYS A 17 -14.61 19.28 -24.09
CA LYS A 17 -13.44 18.41 -23.99
C LYS A 17 -13.07 18.07 -22.53
N TYR A 18 -13.13 19.06 -21.64
CA TYR A 18 -12.72 18.90 -20.25
C TYR A 18 -13.71 19.51 -19.27
N VAL A 19 -13.87 18.84 -18.14
CA VAL A 19 -14.42 19.42 -16.90
C VAL A 19 -13.44 19.14 -15.75
N LEU A 20 -13.20 20.16 -14.91
CA LEU A 20 -12.39 20.04 -13.71
C LEU A 20 -13.28 20.06 -12.47
N ILE A 21 -13.13 19.08 -11.61
CA ILE A 21 -13.77 18.99 -10.28
C ILE A 21 -12.70 19.29 -9.23
N VAL A 22 -12.89 20.33 -8.41
CA VAL A 22 -11.98 20.74 -7.32
C VAL A 22 -12.67 20.69 -5.97
N GLY A 23 -11.90 20.80 -4.87
CA GLY A 23 -12.38 20.60 -3.50
C GLY A 23 -13.40 21.64 -3.02
N GLY A 24 -13.13 22.91 -3.27
CA GLY A 24 -13.90 24.02 -2.71
C GLY A 24 -14.27 25.12 -3.71
N GLU A 25 -15.05 26.11 -3.24
CA GLU A 25 -15.47 27.26 -4.08
C GLU A 25 -14.31 28.21 -4.37
N GLU A 26 -13.37 28.37 -3.44
CA GLU A 26 -12.18 29.19 -3.62
C GLU A 26 -11.27 28.55 -4.67
N ASP A 27 -11.03 27.24 -4.56
CA ASP A 27 -10.26 26.48 -5.53
C ASP A 27 -10.88 26.52 -6.93
N LYS A 28 -12.20 26.43 -7.01
CA LYS A 28 -12.93 26.56 -8.27
C LYS A 28 -12.67 27.91 -8.94
N SER A 29 -12.70 28.97 -8.15
CA SER A 29 -12.48 30.34 -8.65
C SER A 29 -11.04 30.54 -9.09
N ALA A 30 -10.08 30.06 -8.29
CA ALA A 30 -8.67 30.09 -8.60
C ALA A 30 -8.33 29.26 -9.85
N ALA A 31 -8.83 28.02 -9.91
CA ALA A 31 -8.63 27.13 -11.04
C ALA A 31 -9.22 27.70 -12.33
N TYR A 32 -10.42 28.28 -12.26
CA TYR A 32 -11.04 28.95 -13.40
C TYR A 32 -10.21 30.13 -13.90
N ALA A 33 -9.70 30.97 -13.00
CA ALA A 33 -8.84 32.10 -13.35
C ALA A 33 -7.53 31.60 -14.04
N MET A 34 -6.89 30.56 -13.51
CA MET A 34 -5.64 30.01 -14.06
C MET A 34 -5.83 29.30 -15.41
N LEU A 35 -6.96 28.62 -15.63
CA LEU A 35 -7.29 27.97 -16.90
C LEU A 35 -7.85 28.95 -17.95
N GLY A 36 -8.54 29.99 -17.53
CA GLY A 36 -9.18 30.99 -18.39
C GLY A 36 -8.21 32.05 -18.91
N SER A 37 -7.18 32.39 -18.14
CA SER A 37 -6.21 33.44 -18.48
C SER A 37 -5.29 33.10 -19.66
N SER A 38 -5.33 31.89 -20.19
CA SER A 38 -4.51 31.44 -21.32
C SER A 38 -5.20 31.54 -22.68
N ARG A 39 -6.40 32.11 -22.78
CA ARG A 39 -7.13 32.26 -24.04
C ARG A 39 -7.59 33.71 -24.28
N GLU A 40 -6.75 34.46 -24.97
CA GLU A 40 -7.22 35.61 -25.73
C GLU A 40 -8.10 35.09 -26.89
N GLY A 41 -9.38 35.41 -26.89
CA GLY A 41 -10.30 35.11 -27.99
C GLY A 41 -11.40 34.12 -27.63
N GLY A 42 -12.09 34.36 -26.56
CA GLY A 42 -13.37 33.86 -26.10
C GLY A 42 -14.04 32.73 -26.90
N THR A 43 -14.18 31.61 -26.29
CA THR A 43 -15.36 30.74 -26.30
C THR A 43 -15.16 29.73 -25.19
N GLU A 44 -16.09 29.74 -24.25
CA GLU A 44 -16.30 28.78 -23.18
C GLU A 44 -15.03 28.11 -22.65
N GLY A 45 -14.44 28.71 -21.62
CA GLY A 45 -13.30 28.15 -20.89
C GLY A 45 -13.60 26.73 -20.37
N ILE A 46 -12.58 26.02 -19.98
CA ILE A 46 -12.72 24.70 -19.35
C ILE A 46 -13.70 24.84 -18.18
N ALA A 47 -14.72 23.97 -18.14
CA ALA A 47 -15.69 23.95 -17.06
C ALA A 47 -15.00 23.57 -15.73
N VAL A 48 -15.16 24.41 -14.71
CA VAL A 48 -14.64 24.16 -13.37
C VAL A 48 -15.79 24.15 -12.38
N VAL A 49 -15.93 23.05 -11.65
CA VAL A 49 -17.01 22.86 -10.68
C VAL A 49 -16.45 22.33 -9.36
N SER A 50 -17.19 22.57 -8.29
CA SER A 50 -16.86 22.03 -6.97
C SER A 50 -18.08 21.46 -6.25
N PRO A 51 -17.92 20.45 -5.37
CA PRO A 51 -18.97 20.05 -4.44
C PRO A 51 -19.39 21.22 -3.53
N THR A 52 -20.67 21.24 -3.13
CA THR A 52 -21.23 22.28 -2.26
C THR A 52 -21.32 21.83 -0.78
N SER A 53 -21.03 20.55 -0.51
CA SER A 53 -21.31 19.92 0.79
C SER A 53 -20.06 19.27 1.42
N GLY A 54 -18.87 19.75 1.07
CA GLY A 54 -17.59 19.24 1.57
C GLY A 54 -17.17 17.89 0.97
N GLU A 55 -15.93 17.51 1.22
CA GLU A 55 -15.27 16.34 0.59
C GLU A 55 -15.95 15.02 0.90
N SER A 56 -16.43 14.81 2.12
CA SER A 56 -17.08 13.55 2.56
C SER A 56 -18.37 13.22 1.78
N SER A 57 -19.00 14.22 1.17
CA SER A 57 -20.23 14.05 0.38
C SER A 57 -20.03 14.30 -1.12
N ALA A 58 -18.81 14.65 -1.53
CA ALA A 58 -18.46 15.00 -2.91
C ALA A 58 -18.81 13.90 -3.90
N ALA A 59 -18.46 12.64 -3.60
CA ALA A 59 -18.76 11.50 -4.45
C ALA A 59 -20.28 11.30 -4.66
N LYS A 60 -21.10 11.46 -3.61
CA LYS A 60 -22.56 11.35 -3.71
C LYS A 60 -23.14 12.47 -4.58
N GLN A 61 -22.59 13.67 -4.47
CA GLN A 61 -23.03 14.80 -5.27
C GLN A 61 -22.63 14.65 -6.73
N CYS A 62 -21.40 14.21 -7.02
CA CYS A 62 -20.96 13.91 -8.38
C CYS A 62 -21.79 12.77 -9.01
N ALA A 63 -22.11 11.71 -8.26
CA ALA A 63 -22.99 10.65 -8.74
C ALA A 63 -24.38 11.15 -9.13
N ARG A 64 -24.96 12.12 -8.40
CA ARG A 64 -26.24 12.74 -8.76
C ARG A 64 -26.17 13.59 -10.03
N GLN A 65 -24.99 14.09 -10.35
CA GLN A 65 -24.73 14.89 -11.54
C GLN A 65 -24.04 14.10 -12.67
N TYR A 66 -24.10 12.76 -12.59
CA TYR A 66 -23.47 11.84 -13.54
C TYR A 66 -23.79 12.21 -15.00
N GLU A 67 -25.08 12.38 -15.34
CA GLU A 67 -25.53 12.69 -16.72
C GLU A 67 -24.94 14.00 -17.25
N TRP A 68 -24.69 14.99 -16.40
CA TRP A 68 -24.07 16.25 -16.80
C TRP A 68 -22.56 16.08 -16.98
N LEU A 69 -21.89 15.37 -16.07
CA LEU A 69 -20.45 15.11 -16.11
C LEU A 69 -20.09 14.18 -17.28
N ASP A 70 -20.91 13.18 -17.56
CA ASP A 70 -20.66 12.22 -18.65
C ASP A 70 -20.71 12.83 -20.05
N LYS A 71 -21.27 14.03 -20.21
CA LYS A 71 -21.25 14.75 -21.49
C LYS A 71 -19.89 15.31 -21.89
N TYR A 72 -18.94 15.33 -20.98
CA TYR A 72 -17.57 15.73 -21.25
C TYR A 72 -16.74 14.55 -21.75
N GLU A 73 -15.74 14.84 -22.61
CA GLU A 73 -14.82 13.80 -23.10
C GLU A 73 -13.87 13.33 -21.99
N GLN A 74 -13.42 14.26 -21.13
CA GLN A 74 -12.53 13.97 -19.99
C GLN A 74 -12.97 14.72 -18.74
N ILE A 75 -12.97 13.99 -17.65
CA ILE A 75 -13.31 14.49 -16.31
C ILE A 75 -12.03 14.48 -15.48
N ILE A 76 -11.52 15.66 -15.15
CA ILE A 76 -10.33 15.81 -14.34
C ILE A 76 -10.76 16.04 -12.88
N ILE A 77 -10.30 15.22 -11.98
CA ILE A 77 -10.55 15.37 -10.54
C ILE A 77 -9.26 15.91 -9.92
N GLY A 78 -9.34 17.10 -9.32
CA GLY A 78 -8.22 17.79 -8.70
C GLY A 78 -8.59 18.30 -7.32
N MET A 79 -8.73 17.36 -6.38
CA MET A 79 -8.97 17.66 -4.96
C MET A 79 -7.68 18.15 -4.28
N ASP A 80 -7.77 18.50 -3.01
CA ASP A 80 -6.62 18.90 -2.21
C ASP A 80 -5.53 17.81 -2.18
N ASN A 81 -4.29 18.22 -2.13
CA ASN A 81 -3.14 17.32 -2.09
C ASN A 81 -2.80 16.90 -0.64
N ASP A 82 -3.85 16.53 0.12
CA ASP A 82 -3.74 15.92 1.44
C ASP A 82 -4.48 14.57 1.47
N GLU A 83 -4.43 13.87 2.59
CA GLU A 83 -5.01 12.52 2.70
C GLU A 83 -6.53 12.51 2.47
N ALA A 84 -7.24 13.52 2.97
CA ALA A 84 -8.68 13.64 2.81
C ALA A 84 -9.07 13.91 1.35
N GLY A 85 -8.40 14.85 0.68
CA GLY A 85 -8.61 15.17 -0.72
C GLY A 85 -8.26 14.01 -1.65
N GLN A 86 -7.16 13.31 -1.40
CA GLN A 86 -6.78 12.12 -2.17
C GLN A 86 -7.82 11.00 -2.04
N LYS A 87 -8.34 10.76 -0.85
CA LYS A 87 -9.43 9.81 -0.61
C LYS A 87 -10.70 10.23 -1.31
N ALA A 88 -11.08 11.52 -1.23
CA ALA A 88 -12.25 12.04 -1.91
C ALA A 88 -12.12 11.90 -3.43
N ALA A 89 -10.94 12.18 -4.01
CA ALA A 89 -10.67 12.01 -5.43
C ALA A 89 -10.91 10.57 -5.91
N VAL A 90 -10.45 9.58 -5.14
CA VAL A 90 -10.66 8.16 -5.44
C VAL A 90 -12.15 7.79 -5.36
N GLU A 91 -12.87 8.27 -4.34
CA GLU A 91 -14.30 7.98 -4.19
C GLU A 91 -15.14 8.64 -5.29
N ILE A 92 -14.79 9.86 -5.73
CA ILE A 92 -15.44 10.51 -6.90
C ILE A 92 -15.16 9.69 -8.16
N ALA A 93 -13.93 9.24 -8.36
CA ALA A 93 -13.55 8.46 -9.55
C ALA A 93 -14.28 7.11 -9.65
N LYS A 94 -14.68 6.50 -8.53
CA LYS A 94 -15.44 5.24 -8.51
C LYS A 94 -16.88 5.39 -9.02
N VAL A 95 -17.46 6.57 -8.91
CA VAL A 95 -18.87 6.82 -9.27
C VAL A 95 -19.05 7.48 -10.63
N LEU A 96 -17.97 7.77 -11.35
CA LEU A 96 -17.96 8.38 -12.69
C LEU A 96 -17.41 7.40 -13.74
N PRO A 97 -17.60 7.69 -15.06
CA PRO A 97 -17.11 6.82 -16.15
C PRO A 97 -15.59 6.70 -16.11
N LYS A 98 -15.09 5.52 -15.77
CA LYS A 98 -13.65 5.26 -15.51
C LYS A 98 -12.74 5.61 -16.68
N GLU A 99 -13.20 5.40 -17.89
CA GLU A 99 -12.49 5.69 -19.13
C GLU A 99 -12.29 7.19 -19.41
N LYS A 100 -13.13 8.03 -18.80
CA LYS A 100 -13.07 9.50 -18.96
C LYS A 100 -12.38 10.20 -17.80
N VAL A 101 -12.23 9.50 -16.66
CA VAL A 101 -11.73 10.08 -15.40
C VAL A 101 -10.22 10.06 -15.33
N LYS A 102 -9.66 11.20 -14.94
CA LYS A 102 -8.25 11.35 -14.59
C LYS A 102 -8.12 12.12 -13.28
N ILE A 103 -7.10 11.82 -12.50
CA ILE A 103 -6.78 12.53 -11.27
C ILE A 103 -5.58 13.43 -11.50
N ALA A 104 -5.72 14.71 -11.20
CA ALA A 104 -4.63 15.67 -11.17
C ALA A 104 -4.01 15.70 -9.77
N THR A 105 -2.70 15.89 -9.71
CA THR A 105 -1.95 16.13 -8.47
C THR A 105 -1.29 17.48 -8.58
N TRP A 106 -1.53 18.34 -7.61
CA TRP A 106 -1.06 19.71 -7.62
C TRP A 106 0.37 19.82 -7.04
N ALA A 107 1.14 20.79 -7.52
CA ALA A 107 2.47 21.09 -6.97
C ALA A 107 2.43 21.77 -5.59
N SER A 108 1.25 22.33 -5.19
CA SER A 108 0.97 22.86 -3.86
C SER A 108 -0.22 22.12 -3.27
N LYS A 109 -0.70 22.53 -2.09
CA LYS A 109 -1.81 21.87 -1.42
C LYS A 109 -3.09 21.85 -2.27
N ASP A 110 -3.45 23.01 -2.81
CA ASP A 110 -4.70 23.22 -3.51
C ASP A 110 -4.54 24.28 -4.63
N PRO A 111 -5.52 24.42 -5.53
CA PRO A 111 -5.51 25.41 -6.60
C PRO A 111 -5.47 26.88 -6.12
N ASN A 112 -6.10 27.19 -5.00
CA ASN A 112 -6.11 28.55 -4.46
C ASN A 112 -4.70 28.95 -4.00
N LEU A 113 -4.01 28.08 -3.31
CA LEU A 113 -2.62 28.29 -2.90
C LEU A 113 -1.70 28.45 -4.12
N MET A 114 -1.88 27.63 -5.17
CA MET A 114 -1.10 27.75 -6.40
C MET A 114 -1.29 29.11 -7.08
N LEU A 115 -2.50 29.66 -7.09
CA LEU A 115 -2.77 30.99 -7.63
C LEU A 115 -2.03 32.07 -6.81
N ASN A 116 -2.12 31.99 -5.48
CA ASN A 116 -1.49 32.95 -4.55
C ASN A 116 0.04 32.89 -4.64
N GLU A 117 0.60 31.74 -4.92
CA GLU A 117 2.05 31.54 -5.13
C GLU A 117 2.53 31.90 -6.55
N GLY A 118 1.63 32.37 -7.41
CA GLY A 118 1.96 32.71 -8.79
C GLY A 118 2.30 31.52 -9.70
N LYS A 119 1.89 30.30 -9.31
CA LYS A 119 2.19 29.04 -10.00
C LYS A 119 1.19 28.68 -11.11
N SER A 120 0.53 29.64 -11.73
CA SER A 120 -0.52 29.39 -12.75
C SER A 120 -0.02 28.53 -13.92
N LYS A 121 1.23 28.72 -14.37
CA LYS A 121 1.80 27.91 -15.47
C LYS A 121 2.00 26.43 -15.03
N GLN A 122 2.37 26.21 -13.79
CA GLN A 122 2.52 24.87 -13.23
C GLN A 122 1.15 24.19 -13.07
N PHE A 123 0.15 24.93 -12.58
CA PHE A 123 -1.22 24.43 -12.48
C PHE A 123 -1.77 23.92 -13.83
N VAL A 124 -1.56 24.67 -14.89
CA VAL A 124 -1.96 24.24 -16.24
C VAL A 124 -1.22 22.97 -16.69
N ARG A 125 0.06 22.85 -16.36
CA ARG A 125 0.84 21.61 -16.65
C ARG A 125 0.28 20.42 -15.85
N ASP A 126 0.03 20.61 -14.55
CA ASP A 126 -0.51 19.56 -13.66
C ASP A 126 -1.89 19.11 -14.12
N PHE A 127 -2.74 20.04 -14.55
CA PHE A 127 -4.05 19.75 -15.13
C PHE A 127 -3.94 18.82 -16.36
N TYR A 128 -3.07 19.14 -17.32
CA TYR A 128 -2.89 18.30 -18.51
C TYR A 128 -2.07 17.03 -18.25
N ALA A 129 -1.31 16.98 -17.15
CA ALA A 129 -0.58 15.80 -16.72
C ALA A 129 -1.43 14.82 -15.90
N ALA A 130 -2.72 15.11 -15.67
CA ALA A 130 -3.64 14.25 -14.92
C ALA A 130 -3.64 12.82 -15.47
N LYS A 131 -3.60 11.84 -14.54
CA LYS A 131 -3.45 10.41 -14.87
C LYS A 131 -4.75 9.65 -14.62
N PRO A 132 -5.06 8.63 -15.43
CA PRO A 132 -6.20 7.75 -15.14
C PRO A 132 -6.06 7.12 -13.76
N LEU A 133 -7.20 6.92 -13.07
CA LEU A 133 -7.19 6.12 -11.84
C LEU A 133 -6.85 4.67 -12.21
N VAL A 134 -5.64 4.26 -11.85
CA VAL A 134 -5.25 2.86 -11.98
C VAL A 134 -5.90 2.09 -10.84
N THR A 135 -6.91 1.30 -11.14
CA THR A 135 -7.49 0.37 -10.15
C THR A 135 -6.41 -0.62 -9.70
N ASN A 136 -6.32 -0.85 -8.39
CA ASN A 136 -5.37 -1.83 -7.82
C ASN A 136 -5.41 -3.13 -8.63
N GLY A 137 -4.25 -3.52 -9.19
CA GLY A 137 -4.09 -4.72 -10.00
C GLY A 137 -3.75 -4.48 -11.48
N VAL A 138 -4.06 -3.32 -12.07
CA VAL A 138 -3.63 -2.98 -13.43
C VAL A 138 -2.41 -2.09 -13.37
N LYS A 139 -1.25 -2.61 -13.79
CA LYS A 139 0.02 -1.85 -13.88
C LYS A 139 0.39 -1.72 -15.36
N ASP A 140 0.86 -0.56 -15.75
CA ASP A 140 1.50 -0.36 -17.04
C ASP A 140 2.89 -1.04 -17.10
N SER A 141 3.54 -1.04 -18.26
CA SER A 141 4.85 -1.65 -18.44
C SER A 141 5.92 -1.03 -17.55
N THR A 142 5.82 0.25 -17.23
CA THR A 142 6.75 0.98 -16.35
C THR A 142 6.57 0.56 -14.90
N GLY A 143 5.33 0.52 -14.44
CA GLY A 143 4.97 0.02 -13.10
C GLY A 143 5.33 -1.46 -12.92
N MET A 144 5.18 -2.27 -13.98
CA MET A 144 5.59 -3.66 -13.98
C MET A 144 7.12 -3.80 -13.83
N ARG A 145 7.91 -3.03 -14.59
CA ARG A 145 9.38 -3.03 -14.48
C ARG A 145 9.86 -2.62 -13.09
N LYS A 146 9.21 -1.63 -12.46
CA LYS A 146 9.51 -1.23 -11.09
C LYS A 146 9.24 -2.37 -10.12
N ALA A 147 8.07 -2.99 -10.20
CA ALA A 147 7.71 -4.14 -9.36
C ALA A 147 8.65 -5.34 -9.55
N MET A 148 9.11 -5.61 -10.79
CA MET A 148 10.09 -6.66 -11.05
C MET A 148 11.44 -6.35 -10.36
N LYS A 149 11.91 -5.11 -10.39
CA LYS A 149 13.15 -4.71 -9.71
C LYS A 149 13.02 -4.85 -8.19
N GLU A 150 11.91 -4.41 -7.63
CA GLU A 150 11.60 -4.55 -6.20
C GLU A 150 11.57 -6.02 -5.78
N GLU A 151 10.92 -6.89 -6.55
CA GLU A 151 10.87 -8.33 -6.31
C GLU A 151 12.27 -8.99 -6.38
N LEU A 152 13.11 -8.57 -7.33
CA LEU A 152 14.46 -9.11 -7.47
C LEU A 152 15.42 -8.64 -6.38
N SER A 153 15.23 -7.44 -5.85
CA SER A 153 16.04 -6.86 -4.78
C SER A 153 15.52 -7.16 -3.37
N ALA A 154 14.36 -7.81 -3.24
CA ALA A 154 13.82 -8.18 -1.94
C ALA A 154 14.78 -9.09 -1.17
N PRO A 155 15.02 -8.83 0.12
CA PRO A 155 15.88 -9.66 0.94
C PRO A 155 15.32 -11.08 1.04
N LYS A 156 16.22 -12.04 1.20
CA LYS A 156 15.88 -13.45 1.33
C LYS A 156 16.30 -13.95 2.70
N ILE A 157 15.47 -14.77 3.29
CA ILE A 157 15.75 -15.44 4.55
C ILE A 157 16.61 -16.66 4.23
N PRO A 158 17.82 -16.79 4.78
CA PRO A 158 18.71 -17.92 4.51
C PRO A 158 18.16 -19.20 5.12
N LEU A 159 18.51 -20.33 4.55
CA LEU A 159 18.26 -21.66 5.12
C LEU A 159 19.50 -22.18 5.85
N PRO A 160 19.34 -23.10 6.81
CA PRO A 160 20.48 -23.75 7.47
C PRO A 160 21.48 -24.34 6.48
N PRO A 161 22.80 -24.35 6.80
CA PRO A 161 23.85 -24.80 5.88
C PRO A 161 23.65 -26.20 5.28
N HIS A 162 23.09 -27.12 6.06
CA HIS A 162 22.80 -28.48 5.58
C HIS A 162 21.71 -28.53 4.49
N MET A 163 20.91 -27.45 4.36
CA MET A 163 19.85 -27.30 3.34
C MET A 163 20.34 -26.54 2.09
N TRP A 164 21.64 -26.44 1.86
CA TRP A 164 22.23 -25.64 0.79
C TRP A 164 21.65 -25.93 -0.62
N ARG A 165 21.32 -27.19 -0.90
CA ARG A 165 20.71 -27.58 -2.19
C ARG A 165 19.32 -26.96 -2.36
N LEU A 166 18.52 -26.97 -1.30
CA LEU A 166 17.20 -26.33 -1.30
C LEU A 166 17.35 -24.81 -1.42
N GLN A 167 18.27 -24.23 -0.65
CA GLN A 167 18.57 -22.80 -0.74
C GLN A 167 18.97 -22.39 -2.16
N GLN A 168 19.83 -23.17 -2.82
CA GLN A 168 20.22 -22.93 -4.20
C GLN A 168 19.03 -23.04 -5.16
N ALA A 169 18.20 -24.10 -5.03
CA ALA A 169 16.99 -24.29 -5.84
C ALA A 169 15.98 -23.15 -5.67
N MET A 170 15.92 -22.55 -4.47
CA MET A 170 15.07 -21.36 -4.18
C MET A 170 15.74 -20.03 -4.58
N GLY A 171 16.89 -20.08 -5.25
CA GLY A 171 17.61 -18.89 -5.71
C GLY A 171 18.23 -18.08 -4.58
N GLY A 172 18.67 -18.72 -3.48
CA GLY A 172 19.42 -18.11 -2.39
C GLY A 172 18.66 -17.96 -1.07
N GLY A 173 17.47 -18.53 -0.94
CA GLY A 173 16.68 -18.53 0.30
C GLY A 173 15.20 -18.25 0.10
N ILE A 174 14.47 -18.15 1.20
CA ILE A 174 13.03 -17.87 1.20
C ILE A 174 12.84 -16.35 1.00
N ARG A 175 12.05 -15.98 0.00
CA ARG A 175 11.71 -14.57 -0.22
C ARG A 175 10.72 -14.09 0.83
N GLN A 176 10.89 -12.87 1.33
CA GLN A 176 9.94 -12.24 2.23
C GLN A 176 8.54 -12.15 1.61
N GLY A 177 7.51 -12.23 2.46
CA GLY A 177 6.10 -12.21 2.03
C GLY A 177 5.61 -13.50 1.38
N ARG A 178 6.37 -14.61 1.49
CA ARG A 178 5.96 -15.94 0.99
C ARG A 178 5.56 -16.84 2.15
N ILE A 179 4.58 -17.71 1.88
CA ILE A 179 4.19 -18.79 2.77
C ILE A 179 4.92 -20.06 2.29
N VAL A 180 5.60 -20.74 3.22
CA VAL A 180 6.24 -22.02 2.96
C VAL A 180 5.55 -23.08 3.79
N ASN A 181 5.07 -24.15 3.14
CA ASN A 181 4.44 -25.28 3.81
C ASN A 181 5.43 -26.44 3.85
N VAL A 182 5.68 -26.99 5.04
CA VAL A 182 6.43 -28.23 5.23
C VAL A 182 5.44 -29.38 5.36
N ILE A 183 5.42 -30.27 4.38
CA ILE A 183 4.45 -31.37 4.29
C ILE A 183 5.21 -32.70 4.42
N GLY A 184 4.65 -33.64 5.15
CA GLY A 184 5.15 -35.00 5.33
C GLY A 184 4.22 -35.82 6.20
N ASP A 185 4.44 -37.13 6.24
CA ASP A 185 3.66 -38.05 7.08
C ASP A 185 3.89 -37.82 8.57
N THR A 186 3.09 -38.47 9.41
CA THR A 186 3.24 -38.42 10.86
C THR A 186 4.59 -39.05 11.26
N SER A 187 5.24 -38.48 12.28
CA SER A 187 6.50 -39.00 12.86
C SER A 187 7.74 -39.01 11.94
N VAL A 188 7.70 -38.32 10.79
CA VAL A 188 8.89 -38.19 9.90
C VAL A 188 9.85 -37.07 10.32
N GLY A 189 9.63 -36.41 11.47
CA GLY A 189 10.52 -35.37 11.98
C GLY A 189 10.24 -33.96 11.47
N LYS A 190 9.00 -33.66 11.00
CA LYS A 190 8.61 -32.30 10.54
C LYS A 190 8.91 -31.23 11.59
N SER A 191 8.48 -31.46 12.82
CA SER A 191 8.66 -30.49 13.92
C SER A 191 10.15 -30.28 14.23
N SER A 192 10.93 -31.36 14.32
CA SER A 192 12.38 -31.28 14.54
C SER A 192 13.08 -30.53 13.40
N HIS A 193 12.64 -30.72 12.15
CA HIS A 193 13.17 -30.01 11.01
C HIS A 193 12.84 -28.50 11.05
N VAL A 194 11.59 -28.16 11.40
CA VAL A 194 11.17 -26.77 11.56
C VAL A 194 11.88 -26.10 12.74
N ASN A 195 12.00 -26.79 13.88
CA ASN A 195 12.73 -26.28 15.07
C ASN A 195 14.20 -26.01 14.72
N GLY A 196 14.85 -26.87 13.93
CA GLY A 196 16.22 -26.62 13.44
C GLY A 196 16.32 -25.39 12.52
N MET A 197 15.31 -25.13 11.68
CA MET A 197 15.26 -23.89 10.89
C MET A 197 15.04 -22.68 11.79
N VAL A 198 14.11 -22.73 12.74
CA VAL A 198 13.82 -21.65 13.69
C VAL A 198 15.05 -21.31 14.50
N TYR A 199 15.72 -22.32 15.08
CA TYR A 199 16.96 -22.16 15.81
C TYR A 199 18.01 -21.42 14.96
N PHE A 200 18.25 -21.84 13.73
CA PHE A 200 19.17 -21.16 12.82
C PHE A 200 18.75 -19.71 12.56
N TRP A 201 17.45 -19.43 12.37
CA TRP A 201 16.96 -18.09 12.09
C TRP A 201 17.04 -17.15 13.27
N VAL A 202 16.93 -17.61 14.49
CA VAL A 202 17.12 -16.77 15.69
C VAL A 202 18.44 -16.03 15.62
N PHE A 203 19.52 -16.69 15.15
CA PHE A 203 20.85 -16.12 15.06
C PHE A 203 21.22 -15.52 13.69
N ASN A 204 20.53 -15.91 12.61
CA ASN A 204 20.97 -15.63 11.24
C ASN A 204 19.92 -14.94 10.35
N ALA A 205 18.69 -14.76 10.81
CA ALA A 205 17.69 -14.05 10.03
C ALA A 205 17.83 -12.52 10.19
N PRO A 206 17.51 -11.74 9.14
CA PRO A 206 17.54 -10.28 9.24
C PRO A 206 16.44 -9.71 10.14
N GLU A 207 15.37 -10.48 10.37
CA GLU A 207 14.19 -10.07 11.15
C GLU A 207 14.00 -11.01 12.36
N LYS A 208 13.32 -10.51 13.39
CA LYS A 208 12.99 -11.32 14.56
C LYS A 208 12.07 -12.48 14.22
N VAL A 209 12.37 -13.67 14.74
CA VAL A 209 11.54 -14.86 14.56
C VAL A 209 10.41 -14.86 15.58
N CYS A 210 9.20 -15.13 15.11
CA CYS A 210 8.03 -15.37 15.95
C CYS A 210 7.51 -16.78 15.71
N VAL A 211 7.26 -17.52 16.77
CA VAL A 211 6.72 -18.90 16.68
C VAL A 211 5.34 -18.93 17.29
N VAL A 212 4.41 -19.59 16.58
CA VAL A 212 3.08 -19.92 17.09
C VAL A 212 2.93 -21.43 17.08
N SER A 213 3.02 -22.05 18.25
CA SER A 213 2.80 -23.48 18.42
C SER A 213 1.36 -23.76 18.85
N LEU A 214 0.71 -24.74 18.22
CA LEU A 214 -0.65 -25.17 18.58
C LEU A 214 -0.66 -26.50 19.34
N GLU A 215 0.46 -27.23 19.35
CA GLU A 215 0.58 -28.57 19.95
C GLU A 215 1.51 -28.58 21.16
N ALA A 216 2.66 -27.91 21.07
CA ALA A 216 3.67 -27.88 22.14
C ALA A 216 3.42 -26.71 23.10
N THR A 217 3.58 -26.94 24.39
CA THR A 217 3.61 -25.87 25.41
C THR A 217 4.90 -25.03 25.25
N GLU A 218 4.89 -23.83 25.83
CA GLU A 218 6.07 -22.94 25.85
C GLU A 218 7.31 -23.65 26.41
N GLY A 219 7.15 -24.39 27.53
CA GLY A 219 8.23 -25.13 28.16
C GLY A 219 8.77 -26.27 27.27
N GLN A 220 7.91 -27.04 26.60
CA GLN A 220 8.34 -28.06 25.67
C GLN A 220 9.09 -27.47 24.48
N TYR A 221 8.59 -26.37 23.93
CA TYR A 221 9.25 -25.70 22.82
C TYR A 221 10.60 -25.11 23.23
N GLY A 222 10.69 -24.54 24.44
CA GLY A 222 11.94 -24.06 25.04
C GLY A 222 12.97 -25.18 25.20
N LEU A 223 12.57 -26.34 25.73
CA LEU A 223 13.45 -27.52 25.84
C LEU A 223 13.95 -28.03 24.49
N ASP A 224 13.10 -28.00 23.45
CA ASP A 224 13.48 -28.36 22.07
C ASP A 224 14.60 -27.44 21.55
N LEU A 225 14.44 -26.11 21.70
CA LEU A 225 15.43 -25.13 21.25
C LEU A 225 16.72 -25.21 22.11
N ALA A 226 16.59 -25.29 23.43
CA ALA A 226 17.71 -25.45 24.33
C ALA A 226 18.49 -26.74 24.05
N SER A 227 17.80 -27.81 23.69
CA SER A 227 18.44 -29.09 23.27
C SER A 227 19.31 -28.91 22.03
N LEU A 228 18.87 -28.09 21.07
CA LEU A 228 19.65 -27.76 19.88
C LEU A 228 20.85 -26.87 20.23
N HIS A 229 20.66 -25.90 21.13
CA HIS A 229 21.70 -24.96 21.52
C HIS A 229 22.82 -25.63 22.32
N LEU A 230 22.48 -26.48 23.26
CA LEU A 230 23.40 -27.19 24.12
C LEU A 230 23.93 -28.51 23.51
N GLU A 231 23.50 -28.84 22.29
CA GLU A 231 23.80 -30.12 21.61
C GLU A 231 23.51 -31.35 22.50
N LYS A 232 22.54 -31.23 23.41
CA LYS A 232 22.15 -32.25 24.38
C LYS A 232 20.63 -32.43 24.37
N ASN A 233 20.16 -33.66 24.33
CA ASN A 233 18.73 -33.94 24.39
C ASN A 233 18.19 -33.68 25.81
N LEU A 234 17.42 -32.59 25.97
CA LEU A 234 16.77 -32.21 27.24
C LEU A 234 15.31 -32.64 27.29
N THR A 235 14.77 -33.21 26.23
CA THR A 235 13.35 -33.58 26.14
C THR A 235 13.10 -35.03 26.55
N TRP A 236 14.15 -35.82 26.71
CA TRP A 236 14.06 -37.23 27.07
C TRP A 236 14.81 -37.47 28.38
N TYR A 237 14.08 -37.59 29.47
CA TYR A 237 14.60 -37.74 30.85
C TYR A 237 13.68 -38.67 31.66
N GLU A 238 14.25 -39.40 32.61
CA GLU A 238 13.51 -40.22 33.57
C GLU A 238 13.06 -39.37 34.80
N ASP A 239 13.88 -38.44 35.23
CA ASP A 239 13.56 -37.47 36.30
C ASP A 239 13.77 -36.03 35.77
N GLY A 240 12.74 -35.21 35.87
CA GLY A 240 12.79 -33.80 35.48
C GLY A 240 13.73 -32.97 36.32
N GLN A 241 13.98 -33.38 37.58
CA GLN A 241 14.88 -32.67 38.46
C GLN A 241 16.34 -32.71 37.96
N ASP A 242 16.76 -33.84 37.37
CA ASP A 242 18.09 -33.94 36.79
C ASP A 242 18.36 -32.93 35.69
N ILE A 243 17.32 -32.63 34.91
CA ILE A 243 17.41 -31.62 33.84
C ILE A 243 17.38 -30.21 34.43
N ILE A 244 16.56 -29.95 35.44
CA ILE A 244 16.51 -28.67 36.13
C ILE A 244 17.90 -28.38 36.75
N ASP A 245 18.45 -29.33 37.51
CA ASP A 245 19.77 -29.18 38.15
C ASP A 245 20.88 -28.98 37.08
N TYR A 246 20.71 -29.52 35.86
CA TYR A 246 21.65 -29.34 34.79
C TYR A 246 21.54 -27.91 34.18
N ILE A 247 20.34 -27.42 33.88
CA ILE A 247 20.15 -26.10 33.27
C ILE A 247 20.45 -24.95 34.25
N GLU A 248 20.35 -25.19 35.57
CA GLU A 248 20.69 -24.23 36.61
C GLU A 248 22.20 -24.14 36.93
N GLN A 249 23.04 -24.97 36.28
CA GLN A 249 24.48 -24.82 36.39
C GLN A 249 24.92 -23.46 35.77
N PRO A 250 25.73 -22.67 36.47
CA PRO A 250 26.09 -21.32 36.01
C PRO A 250 26.70 -21.27 34.62
N GLU A 251 27.41 -22.32 34.20
CA GLU A 251 28.00 -22.41 32.87
C GLU A 251 26.94 -22.69 31.77
N VAL A 252 25.89 -23.44 32.11
CA VAL A 252 24.80 -23.79 31.21
C VAL A 252 23.80 -22.65 31.13
N ASP A 253 23.45 -22.05 32.27
CA ASP A 253 22.56 -20.88 32.35
C ASP A 253 23.11 -19.71 31.52
N ALA A 254 24.41 -19.45 31.62
CA ALA A 254 25.06 -18.41 30.79
C ALA A 254 24.96 -18.67 29.26
N LEU A 255 24.97 -19.93 28.83
CA LEU A 255 24.79 -20.29 27.42
C LEU A 255 23.35 -20.13 26.98
N LEU A 256 22.38 -20.29 27.88
CA LEU A 256 20.94 -20.13 27.54
C LEU A 256 20.49 -18.67 27.48
N ASP A 257 21.30 -17.74 28.00
CA ASP A 257 21.06 -16.29 27.93
C ASP A 257 21.60 -15.65 26.62
N GLU A 258 22.37 -16.38 25.81
CA GLU A 258 22.85 -15.94 24.49
C GLU A 258 21.75 -16.03 23.43
#